data_0fab94d8dd6b4bd701d4787ae3c61ab4
#
_entry.id   0fab94d8dd6b4bd701d4787ae3c61ab4
#
_cell.length_a   1.000
_cell.length_b   1.000
_cell.length_c   1.000
_cell.angle_alpha   90.00
_cell.angle_beta   90.00
_cell.angle_gamma   90.00
#
_symmetry.space_group_name_H-M   'P 1'
#
loop_
_entity.id
_entity.type
_entity.pdbx_description
1 polymer ?
#
loop_
_entity_poly.entity_id
_entity_poly.type
_entity_poly.pdbx_seq_one_letter_code
_entity_poly.pdbx_strand_id
1 'polypeptide(L)'
;MKCTAKKISTTALWNAIDCSSKKAVRTMVSNFGFSKVVYLSHPYGGEKSNAEELMMCRRMLTEMYPDWLIIDPIAAFGQLYYITGYKQGLNMTMFLLSMLADEMIVCSDKYRESKGCMAEIEFCKKYNIPITYTTVDDIEEEYQIFNNLLEEE
;
A
#
# COMPACT_ATOMS: atom_id res chain seq x y z
N MET A 1 11.11 12.06 -25.11
CA MET A 1 12.12 11.16 -24.56
C MET A 1 11.39 9.95 -23.96
N LYS A 2 11.51 8.75 -24.56
CA LYS A 2 10.89 7.55 -23.99
C LYS A 2 11.73 7.10 -22.80
N CYS A 3 11.23 7.29 -21.59
CA CYS A 3 11.87 6.74 -20.41
C CYS A 3 11.72 5.21 -20.46
N THR A 4 12.81 4.51 -20.74
CA THR A 4 12.85 3.05 -20.70
C THR A 4 12.94 2.64 -19.22
N ALA A 5 11.81 2.33 -18.63
CA ALA A 5 11.76 1.82 -17.26
C ALA A 5 12.59 0.54 -17.15
N LYS A 6 13.66 0.60 -16.40
CA LYS A 6 14.49 -0.56 -16.09
C LYS A 6 13.79 -1.39 -15.04
N LYS A 7 13.60 -2.69 -15.28
CA LYS A 7 13.04 -3.60 -14.27
C LYS A 7 13.99 -3.67 -13.08
N ILE A 8 13.57 -3.15 -11.94
CA ILE A 8 14.30 -3.29 -10.67
C ILE A 8 13.88 -4.63 -10.06
N SER A 9 14.83 -5.49 -9.73
CA SER A 9 14.50 -6.70 -8.98
C SER A 9 14.18 -6.34 -7.54
N THR A 10 13.21 -7.03 -6.93
CA THR A 10 12.86 -6.84 -5.52
C THR A 10 14.05 -7.05 -4.59
N THR A 11 14.94 -7.99 -4.94
CA THR A 11 16.18 -8.23 -4.21
C THR A 11 17.15 -7.08 -4.30
N ALA A 12 17.34 -6.48 -5.50
CA ALA A 12 18.21 -5.32 -5.69
C ALA A 12 17.67 -4.09 -4.92
N LEU A 13 16.35 -3.89 -4.94
CA LEU A 13 15.71 -2.83 -4.18
C LEU A 13 15.94 -3.00 -2.68
N TRP A 14 15.73 -4.19 -2.15
CA TRP A 14 15.95 -4.47 -0.73
C TRP A 14 17.40 -4.28 -0.30
N ASN A 15 18.36 -4.75 -1.10
CA ASN A 15 19.78 -4.62 -0.80
C ASN A 15 20.28 -3.17 -0.88
N ALA A 16 19.58 -2.29 -1.62
CA ALA A 16 19.89 -0.87 -1.68
C ALA A 16 19.41 -0.09 -0.45
N ILE A 17 18.56 -0.69 0.38
CA ILE A 17 18.01 -0.11 1.60
C ILE A 17 18.78 -0.68 2.78
N ASP A 18 19.75 0.06 3.28
CA ASP A 18 20.44 -0.35 4.51
C ASP A 18 19.56 -0.16 5.76
N CYS A 19 19.87 -0.91 6.82
CA CYS A 19 19.12 -0.86 8.08
C CYS A 19 19.14 0.52 8.74
N SER A 20 20.20 1.31 8.55
CA SER A 20 20.31 2.65 9.13
C SER A 20 19.36 3.63 8.47
N SER A 21 19.24 3.59 7.15
CA SER A 21 18.29 4.42 6.39
C SER A 21 16.85 4.09 6.75
N LYS A 22 16.52 2.80 6.87
CA LYS A 22 15.19 2.34 7.27
C LYS A 22 14.85 2.76 8.71
N LYS A 23 15.80 2.69 9.62
CA LYS A 23 15.63 3.17 11.00
C LYS A 23 15.41 4.68 11.06
N ALA A 24 16.14 5.47 10.26
CA ALA A 24 15.95 6.91 10.17
C ALA A 24 14.54 7.28 9.68
N VAL A 25 14.06 6.62 8.62
CA VAL A 25 12.70 6.80 8.11
C VAL A 25 11.65 6.49 9.18
N ARG A 26 11.80 5.39 9.91
CA ARG A 26 10.90 5.05 11.01
C ARG A 26 10.91 6.06 12.13
N THR A 27 12.06 6.59 12.49
CA THR A 27 12.17 7.67 13.48
C THR A 27 11.41 8.91 13.01
N MET A 28 11.54 9.29 11.74
CA MET A 28 10.77 10.40 11.17
C MET A 28 9.28 10.18 11.25
N VAL A 29 8.80 9.02 10.82
CA VAL A 29 7.38 8.65 10.85
C VAL A 29 6.83 8.73 12.26
N SER A 30 7.55 8.20 13.25
CA SER A 30 7.19 8.28 14.66
C SER A 30 7.17 9.73 15.18
N ASN A 31 8.13 10.56 14.79
CA ASN A 31 8.18 11.97 15.18
C ASN A 31 7.02 12.79 14.61
N PHE A 32 6.41 12.36 13.50
CA PHE A 32 5.18 12.93 12.96
C PHE A 32 3.91 12.41 13.66
N GLY A 33 4.02 11.54 14.66
CA GLY A 33 2.91 11.05 15.45
C GLY A 33 2.28 9.75 14.93
N PHE A 34 2.88 9.10 13.93
CA PHE A 34 2.37 7.83 13.44
C PHE A 34 2.99 6.64 14.18
N SER A 35 2.15 5.75 14.66
CA SER A 35 2.56 4.50 15.33
C SER A 35 2.90 3.37 14.36
N LYS A 36 2.32 3.41 13.15
CA LYS A 36 2.40 2.33 12.17
C LYS A 36 2.26 2.86 10.74
N VAL A 37 2.98 2.24 9.82
CA VAL A 37 2.83 2.48 8.38
C VAL A 37 2.20 1.27 7.72
N VAL A 38 1.04 1.47 7.12
CA VAL A 38 0.26 0.44 6.44
C VAL A 38 0.20 0.72 4.94
N TYR A 39 0.64 -0.24 4.16
CA TYR A 39 0.57 -0.20 2.70
C TYR A 39 -0.68 -0.95 2.22
N LEU A 40 -1.49 -0.31 1.40
CA LEU A 40 -2.67 -0.94 0.81
C LEU A 40 -2.34 -1.55 -0.54
N SER A 41 -2.74 -2.79 -0.75
CA SER A 41 -2.62 -3.50 -2.03
C SER A 41 -4.01 -3.77 -2.59
N HIS A 42 -4.23 -3.38 -3.84
CA HIS A 42 -5.50 -3.55 -4.55
C HIS A 42 -5.23 -3.67 -6.06
N PRO A 43 -5.99 -4.51 -6.81
CA PRO A 43 -5.91 -4.50 -8.26
C PRO A 43 -6.13 -3.10 -8.82
N TYR A 44 -5.35 -2.69 -9.83
CA TYR A 44 -5.55 -1.41 -10.48
C TYR A 44 -5.90 -1.58 -11.96
N GLY A 45 -4.98 -2.12 -12.77
CA GLY A 45 -5.18 -2.35 -14.21
C GLY A 45 -5.50 -1.09 -15.03
N GLY A 46 -5.33 0.10 -14.45
CA GLY A 46 -5.76 1.36 -15.06
C GLY A 46 -7.24 1.69 -14.86
N GLU A 47 -7.98 0.88 -14.11
CA GLU A 47 -9.42 1.04 -13.92
C GLU A 47 -9.72 2.08 -12.81
N LYS A 48 -10.57 3.06 -13.16
CA LYS A 48 -10.96 4.13 -12.24
C LYS A 48 -11.73 3.58 -11.03
N SER A 49 -12.60 2.59 -11.23
CA SER A 49 -13.35 1.94 -10.14
C SER A 49 -12.44 1.32 -9.09
N ASN A 50 -11.36 0.67 -9.50
CA ASN A 50 -10.39 0.09 -8.60
C ASN A 50 -9.66 1.17 -7.77
N ALA A 51 -9.37 2.31 -8.38
CA ALA A 51 -8.78 3.46 -7.67
C ALA A 51 -9.75 4.07 -6.65
N GLU A 52 -11.04 4.16 -7.00
CA GLU A 52 -12.09 4.66 -6.11
C GLU A 52 -12.34 3.71 -4.93
N GLU A 53 -12.37 2.40 -5.15
CA GLU A 53 -12.47 1.40 -4.09
C GLU A 53 -11.31 1.51 -3.08
N LEU A 54 -10.07 1.61 -3.57
CA LEU A 54 -8.91 1.74 -2.67
C LEU A 54 -8.93 3.06 -1.91
N MET A 55 -9.35 4.14 -2.54
CA MET A 55 -9.52 5.44 -1.88
C MET A 55 -10.56 5.38 -0.75
N MET A 56 -11.65 4.64 -0.93
CA MET A 56 -12.64 4.40 0.12
C MET A 56 -12.04 3.62 1.28
N CYS A 57 -11.33 2.52 1.02
CA CYS A 57 -10.62 1.77 2.05
C CYS A 57 -9.65 2.65 2.84
N ARG A 58 -8.84 3.45 2.15
CA ARG A 58 -7.91 4.38 2.77
C ARG A 58 -8.61 5.36 3.70
N ARG A 59 -9.73 5.95 3.25
CA ARG A 59 -10.49 6.91 4.05
C ARG A 59 -11.01 6.25 5.33
N MET A 60 -11.70 5.13 5.23
CA MET A 60 -12.29 4.42 6.36
C MET A 60 -11.21 4.00 7.38
N LEU A 61 -10.12 3.41 6.89
CA LEU A 61 -9.00 3.01 7.75
C LEU A 61 -8.32 4.20 8.43
N THR A 62 -8.20 5.35 7.74
CA THR A 62 -7.62 6.57 8.34
C THR A 62 -8.52 7.14 9.44
N GLU A 63 -9.83 7.07 9.28
CA GLU A 63 -10.78 7.53 10.29
C GLU A 63 -10.82 6.59 11.51
N MET A 64 -10.76 5.27 11.30
CA MET A 64 -10.71 4.29 12.39
C MET A 64 -9.36 4.28 13.14
N TYR A 65 -8.27 4.50 12.42
CA TYR A 65 -6.89 4.41 12.94
C TYR A 65 -6.10 5.68 12.61
N PRO A 66 -6.38 6.80 13.29
CA PRO A 66 -5.80 8.11 12.94
C PRO A 66 -4.29 8.21 13.18
N ASP A 67 -3.71 7.31 13.94
CA ASP A 67 -2.27 7.18 14.18
C ASP A 67 -1.54 6.27 13.18
N TRP A 68 -2.27 5.69 12.22
CA TRP A 68 -1.66 4.93 11.14
C TRP A 68 -1.37 5.83 9.94
N LEU A 69 -0.17 5.71 9.38
CA LEU A 69 0.15 6.29 8.08
C LEU A 69 -0.27 5.30 6.99
N ILE A 70 -1.40 5.58 6.35
CA ILE A 70 -1.95 4.73 5.29
C ILE A 70 -1.37 5.15 3.93
N ILE A 71 -0.73 4.21 3.23
CA ILE A 71 -0.18 4.42 1.89
C ILE A 71 -1.11 3.79 0.86
N ASP A 72 -1.66 4.64 -0.01
CA ASP A 72 -2.41 4.26 -1.21
C ASP A 72 -1.50 4.42 -2.44
N PRO A 73 -0.95 3.33 -2.98
CA PRO A 73 -0.02 3.39 -4.08
C PRO A 73 -0.67 3.83 -5.40
N ILE A 74 -1.97 3.58 -5.57
CA ILE A 74 -2.70 3.99 -6.78
C ILE A 74 -2.88 5.50 -6.78
N ALA A 75 -3.26 6.11 -5.67
CA ALA A 75 -3.35 7.56 -5.53
C ALA A 75 -1.99 8.24 -5.75
N ALA A 76 -0.92 7.63 -5.23
CA ALA A 76 0.43 8.18 -5.35
C ALA A 76 0.99 8.07 -6.78
N PHE A 77 0.83 6.93 -7.45
CA PHE A 77 1.53 6.59 -8.69
C PHE A 77 0.66 6.01 -9.80
N GLY A 78 -0.65 5.91 -9.63
CA GLY A 78 -1.55 5.34 -10.64
C GLY A 78 -1.47 6.03 -11.99
N GLN A 79 -1.18 7.32 -12.03
CA GLN A 79 -0.99 8.07 -13.28
C GLN A 79 0.19 7.56 -14.12
N LEU A 80 1.21 6.97 -13.50
CA LEU A 80 2.35 6.40 -14.22
C LEU A 80 1.95 5.23 -15.09
N TYR A 81 0.86 4.55 -14.78
CA TYR A 81 0.31 3.49 -15.61
C TYR A 81 0.03 3.96 -17.05
N TYR A 82 -0.50 5.16 -17.21
CA TYR A 82 -0.83 5.75 -18.50
C TYR A 82 0.36 6.42 -19.19
N ILE A 83 1.34 6.92 -18.42
CA ILE A 83 2.47 7.70 -18.92
C ILE A 83 3.65 6.80 -19.29
N THR A 84 4.04 5.91 -18.38
CA THR A 84 5.25 5.09 -18.50
C THR A 84 4.97 3.59 -18.50
N GLY A 85 3.71 3.22 -18.29
CA GLY A 85 3.24 1.84 -18.26
C GLY A 85 3.44 1.15 -16.91
N TYR A 86 2.91 -0.07 -16.85
CA TYR A 86 2.84 -0.90 -15.65
C TYR A 86 4.17 -1.06 -14.89
N LYS A 87 5.28 -1.28 -15.62
CA LYS A 87 6.57 -1.56 -14.97
C LYS A 87 7.08 -0.42 -14.12
N GLN A 88 6.93 0.81 -14.58
CA GLN A 88 7.38 1.98 -13.82
C GLN A 88 6.50 2.20 -12.59
N GLY A 89 5.18 2.09 -12.74
CA GLY A 89 4.25 2.15 -11.63
C GLY A 89 4.59 1.12 -10.56
N LEU A 90 4.80 -0.14 -10.95
CA LEU A 90 5.17 -1.21 -10.02
C LEU A 90 6.51 -0.93 -9.31
N ASN A 91 7.53 -0.45 -10.02
CA ASN A 91 8.80 -0.11 -9.40
C ASN A 91 8.65 0.95 -8.29
N MET A 92 7.82 1.97 -8.54
CA MET A 92 7.58 3.03 -7.55
C MET A 92 6.78 2.52 -6.34
N THR A 93 5.76 1.70 -6.56
CA THR A 93 4.99 1.11 -5.46
C THR A 93 5.82 0.15 -4.62
N MET A 94 6.66 -0.68 -5.26
CA MET A 94 7.60 -1.56 -4.57
C MET A 94 8.64 -0.78 -3.74
N PHE A 95 9.07 0.38 -4.23
CA PHE A 95 9.94 1.27 -3.46
C PHE A 95 9.25 1.75 -2.17
N LEU A 96 8.01 2.24 -2.26
CA LEU A 96 7.24 2.65 -1.07
C LEU A 96 7.05 1.50 -0.07
N LEU A 97 6.63 0.34 -0.58
CA LEU A 97 6.41 -0.85 0.23
C LEU A 97 7.69 -1.24 0.99
N SER A 98 8.82 -1.26 0.30
CA SER A 98 10.10 -1.68 0.88
C SER A 98 10.67 -0.69 1.89
N MET A 99 10.48 0.61 1.65
CA MET A 99 11.05 1.66 2.50
C MET A 99 10.23 1.94 3.74
N LEU A 100 8.91 1.90 3.64
CA LEU A 100 8.02 2.49 4.64
C LEU A 100 7.17 1.45 5.37
N ALA A 101 6.68 0.41 4.71
CA ALA A 101 5.62 -0.42 5.26
C ALA A 101 6.05 -1.27 6.46
N ASP A 102 5.23 -1.20 7.51
CA ASP A 102 5.24 -2.13 8.64
C ASP A 102 4.38 -3.35 8.37
N GLU A 103 3.32 -3.15 7.61
CA GLU A 103 2.33 -4.16 7.24
C GLU A 103 1.75 -3.82 5.88
N MET A 104 1.30 -4.84 5.17
CA MET A 104 0.48 -4.70 3.97
C MET A 104 -0.93 -5.25 4.21
N ILE A 105 -1.93 -4.47 3.82
CA ILE A 105 -3.33 -4.92 3.78
C ILE A 105 -3.74 -5.10 2.32
N VAL A 106 -4.14 -6.31 1.96
CA VAL A 106 -4.70 -6.63 0.64
C VAL A 106 -6.21 -6.44 0.71
N CYS A 107 -6.73 -5.41 0.02
CA CYS A 107 -8.11 -4.94 0.11
C CYS A 107 -9.02 -5.46 -1.00
N SER A 108 -8.81 -6.67 -1.51
CA SER A 108 -9.64 -7.25 -2.57
C SER A 108 -9.51 -8.75 -2.61
N ASP A 109 -10.61 -9.45 -2.83
CA ASP A 109 -10.63 -10.90 -3.09
C ASP A 109 -10.05 -11.28 -4.46
N LYS A 110 -10.01 -10.31 -5.41
CA LYS A 110 -9.47 -10.48 -6.77
C LYS A 110 -7.96 -10.28 -6.87
N TYR A 111 -7.25 -10.16 -5.76
CA TYR A 111 -5.80 -9.90 -5.76
C TYR A 111 -4.99 -10.90 -6.57
N ARG A 112 -5.46 -12.18 -6.67
CA ARG A 112 -4.77 -13.24 -7.42
C ARG A 112 -4.76 -13.01 -8.93
N GLU A 113 -5.70 -12.23 -9.44
CA GLU A 113 -5.78 -11.86 -10.85
C GLU A 113 -4.85 -10.68 -11.20
N SER A 114 -4.35 -9.97 -10.17
CA SER A 114 -3.48 -8.81 -10.33
C SER A 114 -2.02 -9.20 -10.20
N LYS A 115 -1.25 -9.02 -11.29
CA LYS A 115 0.21 -9.21 -11.28
C LYS A 115 0.92 -8.28 -10.28
N GLY A 116 0.39 -7.06 -10.07
CA GLY A 116 0.91 -6.10 -9.11
C GLY A 116 0.74 -6.60 -7.68
N CYS A 117 -0.48 -6.96 -7.29
CA CYS A 117 -0.75 -7.51 -5.96
C CYS A 117 0.08 -8.76 -5.68
N MET A 118 0.19 -9.66 -6.65
CA MET A 118 0.98 -10.88 -6.48
C MET A 118 2.47 -10.58 -6.29
N ALA A 119 3.03 -9.60 -6.99
CA ALA A 119 4.42 -9.19 -6.81
C ALA A 119 4.66 -8.57 -5.42
N GLU A 120 3.73 -7.77 -4.93
CA GLU A 120 3.76 -7.17 -3.59
C GLU A 120 3.66 -8.24 -2.50
N ILE A 121 2.78 -9.22 -2.65
CA ILE A 121 2.60 -10.35 -1.74
C ILE A 121 3.88 -11.21 -1.68
N GLU A 122 4.46 -11.54 -2.83
CA GLU A 122 5.73 -12.29 -2.88
C GLU A 122 6.87 -11.55 -2.19
N PHE A 123 6.96 -10.24 -2.39
CA PHE A 123 7.93 -9.40 -1.71
C PHE A 123 7.74 -9.44 -0.18
N CYS A 124 6.52 -9.21 0.30
CA CYS A 124 6.22 -9.23 1.73
C CYS A 124 6.55 -10.58 2.37
N LYS A 125 6.18 -11.69 1.71
CA LYS A 125 6.53 -13.04 2.19
C LYS A 125 8.03 -13.27 2.28
N LYS A 126 8.77 -12.81 1.26
CA LYS A 126 10.23 -12.97 1.20
C LYS A 126 10.95 -12.20 2.32
N TYR A 127 10.45 -11.04 2.69
CA TYR A 127 11.09 -10.13 3.64
C TYR A 127 10.36 -10.03 4.99
N ASN A 128 9.44 -10.97 5.25
CA ASN A 128 8.70 -11.10 6.51
C ASN A 128 7.93 -9.82 6.90
N ILE A 129 7.35 -9.14 5.91
CA ILE A 129 6.40 -8.05 6.16
C ILE A 129 5.02 -8.69 6.37
N PRO A 130 4.35 -8.45 7.51
CA PRO A 130 3.03 -9.00 7.77
C PRO A 130 2.01 -8.64 6.69
N ILE A 131 1.13 -9.58 6.34
CA ILE A 131 0.07 -9.38 5.35
C ILE A 131 -1.27 -9.69 5.99
N THR A 132 -2.21 -8.76 5.91
CA THR A 132 -3.62 -8.95 6.22
C THR A 132 -4.42 -8.97 4.93
N TYR A 133 -5.35 -9.91 4.80
CA TYR A 133 -6.26 -10.02 3.66
C TYR A 133 -7.66 -9.64 4.11
N THR A 134 -8.30 -8.74 3.36
CA THR A 134 -9.64 -8.26 3.60
C THR A 134 -10.32 -7.85 2.29
N THR A 135 -11.55 -7.44 2.34
CA THR A 135 -12.29 -6.87 1.22
C THR A 135 -12.75 -5.45 1.53
N VAL A 136 -13.20 -4.72 0.52
CA VAL A 136 -13.82 -3.40 0.72
C VAL A 136 -15.06 -3.52 1.61
N ASP A 137 -15.87 -4.55 1.39
CA ASP A 137 -17.11 -4.79 2.14
C ASP A 137 -16.81 -5.06 3.63
N ASP A 138 -15.78 -5.88 3.93
CA ASP A 138 -15.37 -6.15 5.32
C ASP A 138 -14.91 -4.87 6.04
N ILE A 139 -14.13 -4.02 5.35
CA ILE A 139 -13.69 -2.73 5.92
C ILE A 139 -14.87 -1.80 6.14
N GLU A 140 -15.83 -1.77 5.22
CA GLU A 140 -17.05 -0.95 5.35
C GLU A 140 -17.91 -1.42 6.52
N GLU A 141 -18.07 -2.72 6.72
CA GLU A 141 -18.78 -3.29 7.88
C GLU A 141 -18.10 -2.89 9.20
N GLU A 142 -16.77 -3.04 9.28
CA GLU A 142 -15.98 -2.62 10.46
C GLU A 142 -16.13 -1.11 10.73
N TYR A 143 -16.09 -0.30 9.67
CA TYR A 143 -16.25 1.15 9.77
C TYR A 143 -17.65 1.56 10.25
N GLN A 144 -18.71 0.87 9.83
CA GLN A 144 -20.06 1.11 10.33
C GLN A 144 -20.19 0.78 11.82
N ILE A 145 -19.59 -0.33 12.26
CA ILE A 145 -19.55 -0.69 13.68
C ILE A 145 -18.82 0.41 14.48
N PHE A 146 -17.69 0.86 14.01
CA PHE A 146 -16.90 1.94 14.62
C PHE A 146 -17.73 3.23 14.80
N ASN A 147 -18.45 3.67 13.74
CA ASN A 147 -19.27 4.85 13.79
C ASN A 147 -20.44 4.73 14.78
N ASN A 148 -21.10 3.56 14.83
CA ASN A 148 -22.18 3.33 15.77
C ASN A 148 -21.72 3.42 17.24
N LEU A 149 -20.50 2.95 17.53
CA LEU A 149 -19.93 3.06 18.88
C LEU A 149 -19.64 4.52 19.28
N LEU A 150 -19.25 5.36 18.31
CA LEU A 150 -19.02 6.80 18.58
C LEU A 150 -20.31 7.59 18.83
N GLU A 151 -21.44 7.15 18.26
CA GLU A 151 -22.73 7.81 18.45
C GLU A 151 -23.37 7.46 19.81
N GLU A 152 -22.90 6.40 20.48
CA GLU A 152 -23.37 5.97 21.80
C GLU A 152 -22.64 6.66 22.98
N GLU A 153 -21.56 7.39 22.73
CA GLU A 153 -20.81 8.19 23.71
C GLU A 153 -21.30 9.65 23.79
#